data_d00ad0554122a670b65591a88c745689
#
_entry.id   d00ad0554122a670b65591a88c745689
#
_cell.length_a   1.000
_cell.length_b   1.000
_cell.length_c   1.000
_cell.angle_alpha   90.00
_cell.angle_beta   90.00
_cell.angle_gamma   90.00
#
_symmetry.space_group_name_H-M   'P 1'
#
loop_
_entity.id
_entity.type
_entity.pdbx_description
1 polymer ?
#
loop_
_entity_poly.entity_id
_entity_poly.type
_entity_poly.pdbx_seq_one_letter_code
_entity_poly.pdbx_strand_id
1 'polypeptide(L)'
;MKNNYSNIYSFNKKALRKTVRFLKQGNIVGLPTETVYGLAGNAYSSKAVKSIFKLKKRPKKNPLIVHYKNLNDAKKDVVLNKQFYKLYKKFCPGPITFVLKKIKNAKIDPLVTANLNSIAIRFPNHKVVRKILENVNFPLAMPSANISSGLSPVSAKDVFDEFKKKIKIIINGGNSKIGIESTVIDLTGKPKILRPGIISPKDVKEFLRLGLSDIKSKIKSPGMLKKHYSPGVPVIIGKKPSDFNSAYIIFGKKIKRKNKNYFNLSEKGDLKEAAANLYKTMRKIKNQGYKKIFVGDIPKKGPGLAINDRLSRASK
;
A
#
# COMPACT_ATOMS: atom_id res chain seq x y z
N MET A 1 -30.98 12.71 -0.84
CA MET A 1 -29.61 13.19 -0.56
C MET A 1 -28.80 13.12 -1.84
N LYS A 2 -28.35 14.25 -2.40
CA LYS A 2 -27.51 14.27 -3.62
C LYS A 2 -26.20 13.52 -3.32
N ASN A 3 -25.89 12.52 -4.16
CA ASN A 3 -24.70 11.66 -4.02
C ASN A 3 -23.43 12.52 -4.14
N ASN A 4 -22.85 12.93 -3.03
CA ASN A 4 -21.67 13.82 -2.94
C ASN A 4 -20.38 13.22 -3.55
N TYR A 5 -20.43 11.98 -4.06
CA TYR A 5 -19.29 11.20 -4.58
C TYR A 5 -19.30 11.10 -6.11
N SER A 6 -19.46 12.22 -6.80
CA SER A 6 -19.67 12.28 -8.27
C SER A 6 -18.53 11.70 -9.12
N ASN A 7 -17.36 11.45 -8.54
CA ASN A 7 -16.17 10.88 -9.21
C ASN A 7 -15.85 9.43 -8.77
N ILE A 8 -16.69 8.80 -7.95
CA ILE A 8 -16.62 7.37 -7.63
C ILE A 8 -17.52 6.60 -8.59
N TYR A 9 -16.94 5.64 -9.31
CA TYR A 9 -17.65 4.83 -10.31
C TYR A 9 -17.66 3.36 -9.88
N SER A 10 -18.83 2.72 -9.91
CA SER A 10 -18.91 1.25 -9.84
C SER A 10 -18.22 0.62 -11.05
N PHE A 11 -17.52 -0.49 -10.84
CA PHE A 11 -16.78 -1.15 -11.91
C PHE A 11 -17.72 -1.89 -12.87
N ASN A 12 -17.78 -1.43 -14.12
CA ASN A 12 -18.50 -2.03 -15.25
C ASN A 12 -17.76 -1.71 -16.56
N LYS A 13 -18.26 -2.21 -17.70
CA LYS A 13 -17.67 -1.98 -19.05
C LYS A 13 -17.50 -0.49 -19.37
N LYS A 14 -18.48 0.38 -19.04
CA LYS A 14 -18.42 1.84 -19.28
C LYS A 14 -17.33 2.50 -18.43
N ALA A 15 -17.24 2.17 -17.13
CA ALA A 15 -16.22 2.66 -16.23
C ALA A 15 -14.83 2.18 -16.64
N LEU A 16 -14.66 0.91 -17.07
CA LEU A 16 -13.42 0.37 -17.62
C LEU A 16 -12.94 1.19 -18.83
N ARG A 17 -13.78 1.36 -19.87
CA ARG A 17 -13.45 2.14 -21.08
C ARG A 17 -13.05 3.57 -20.73
N LYS A 18 -13.80 4.25 -19.86
CA LYS A 18 -13.53 5.60 -19.39
C LYS A 18 -12.16 5.68 -18.68
N THR A 19 -11.88 4.75 -17.78
CA THR A 19 -10.62 4.68 -17.01
C THR A 19 -9.41 4.45 -17.92
N VAL A 20 -9.52 3.49 -18.85
CA VAL A 20 -8.45 3.18 -19.82
C VAL A 20 -8.16 4.39 -20.71
N ARG A 21 -9.19 5.03 -21.27
CA ARG A 21 -9.03 6.26 -22.08
C ARG A 21 -8.32 7.36 -21.28
N PHE A 22 -8.71 7.55 -20.02
CA PHE A 22 -8.16 8.58 -19.15
C PHE A 22 -6.69 8.33 -18.80
N LEU A 23 -6.31 7.07 -18.54
CA LEU A 23 -4.92 6.66 -18.33
C LEU A 23 -4.05 6.83 -19.60
N LYS A 24 -4.58 6.49 -20.79
CA LYS A 24 -3.89 6.69 -22.08
C LYS A 24 -3.60 8.18 -22.38
N GLN A 25 -4.41 9.09 -21.86
CA GLN A 25 -4.20 10.54 -21.94
C GLN A 25 -3.16 11.09 -20.95
N GLY A 26 -2.50 10.21 -20.18
CA GLY A 26 -1.51 10.59 -19.16
C GLY A 26 -2.12 11.17 -17.89
N ASN A 27 -3.40 10.90 -17.62
CA ASN A 27 -4.07 11.28 -16.38
C ASN A 27 -3.93 10.19 -15.31
N ILE A 28 -4.31 10.54 -14.07
CA ILE A 28 -4.21 9.65 -12.91
C ILE A 28 -5.60 9.30 -12.37
N VAL A 29 -5.74 8.09 -11.83
CA VAL A 29 -7.01 7.54 -11.31
C VAL A 29 -6.80 6.83 -9.99
N GLY A 30 -7.85 6.75 -9.16
CA GLY A 30 -7.87 5.93 -7.94
C GLY A 30 -8.33 4.51 -8.25
N LEU A 31 -7.54 3.50 -7.92
CA LEU A 31 -7.83 2.09 -8.19
C LEU A 31 -7.75 1.22 -6.94
N PRO A 32 -8.66 0.22 -6.80
CA PRO A 32 -8.57 -0.76 -5.74
C PRO A 32 -7.45 -1.79 -6.01
N THR A 33 -6.80 -2.24 -4.94
CA THR A 33 -6.03 -3.48 -4.93
C THR A 33 -6.44 -4.34 -3.74
N GLU A 34 -5.93 -5.58 -3.68
CA GLU A 34 -6.16 -6.46 -2.55
C GLU A 34 -5.52 -5.94 -1.25
N THR A 35 -4.50 -5.07 -1.36
CA THR A 35 -3.77 -4.49 -0.22
C THR A 35 -4.35 -3.17 0.25
N VAL A 36 -4.24 -2.13 -0.56
CA VAL A 36 -4.75 -0.78 -0.33
C VAL A 36 -5.12 -0.14 -1.67
N TYR A 37 -5.91 0.93 -1.67
CA TYR A 37 -6.16 1.69 -2.90
C TYR A 37 -4.90 2.42 -3.35
N GLY A 38 -4.68 2.43 -4.67
CA GLY A 38 -3.55 3.09 -5.31
C GLY A 38 -3.96 4.27 -6.19
N LEU A 39 -3.07 5.26 -6.29
CA LEU A 39 -3.15 6.36 -7.24
C LEU A 39 -2.35 5.96 -8.48
N ALA A 40 -3.04 5.55 -9.54
CA ALA A 40 -2.47 4.93 -10.73
C ALA A 40 -2.27 5.91 -11.87
N GLY A 41 -1.13 5.81 -12.56
CA GLY A 41 -0.81 6.50 -13.79
C GLY A 41 0.12 5.68 -14.66
N ASN A 42 0.21 6.00 -15.96
CA ASN A 42 1.14 5.37 -16.89
C ASN A 42 2.60 5.58 -16.42
N ALA A 43 3.32 4.49 -16.14
CA ALA A 43 4.69 4.54 -15.63
C ALA A 43 5.72 5.04 -16.66
N TYR A 44 5.35 5.06 -17.95
CA TYR A 44 6.17 5.61 -19.04
C TYR A 44 5.89 7.09 -19.31
N SER A 45 4.84 7.66 -18.71
CA SER A 45 4.41 9.04 -18.94
C SER A 45 4.91 9.98 -17.86
N SER A 46 5.84 10.86 -18.19
CA SER A 46 6.35 11.92 -17.31
C SER A 46 5.22 12.81 -16.77
N LYS A 47 4.21 13.11 -17.60
CA LYS A 47 2.99 13.84 -17.19
C LYS A 47 2.25 13.13 -16.07
N ALA A 48 1.98 11.83 -16.23
CA ALA A 48 1.26 11.04 -15.22
C ALA A 48 2.07 10.91 -13.94
N VAL A 49 3.37 10.60 -14.05
CA VAL A 49 4.27 10.41 -12.91
C VAL A 49 4.42 11.72 -12.11
N LYS A 50 4.69 12.85 -12.78
CA LYS A 50 4.75 14.17 -12.12
C LYS A 50 3.44 14.52 -11.41
N SER A 51 2.29 14.18 -12.03
CA SER A 51 0.96 14.39 -11.41
C SER A 51 0.78 13.57 -10.13
N ILE A 52 1.25 12.31 -10.08
CA ILE A 52 1.26 11.48 -8.87
C ILE A 52 2.08 12.15 -7.76
N PHE A 53 3.32 12.57 -8.06
CA PHE A 53 4.20 13.20 -7.07
C PHE A 53 3.63 14.51 -6.54
N LYS A 54 3.14 15.39 -7.44
CA LYS A 54 2.50 16.67 -7.11
C LYS A 54 1.28 16.49 -6.20
N LEU A 55 0.33 15.62 -6.62
CA LEU A 55 -0.91 15.43 -5.87
C LEU A 55 -0.67 14.84 -4.48
N LYS A 56 0.26 13.89 -4.38
CA LYS A 56 0.63 13.25 -3.10
C LYS A 56 1.55 14.10 -2.22
N LYS A 57 2.08 15.23 -2.70
CA LYS A 57 3.19 15.96 -2.04
C LYS A 57 4.34 15.01 -1.70
N ARG A 58 4.67 14.11 -2.64
CA ARG A 58 5.64 13.05 -2.41
C ARG A 58 7.08 13.53 -2.63
N PRO A 59 8.03 13.24 -1.71
CA PRO A 59 9.44 13.52 -1.95
C PRO A 59 9.97 12.77 -3.17
N LYS A 60 10.68 13.46 -4.09
CA LYS A 60 11.21 12.86 -5.34
C LYS A 60 12.15 11.67 -5.09
N LYS A 61 12.86 11.64 -3.97
CA LYS A 61 13.74 10.54 -3.54
C LYS A 61 13.01 9.25 -3.09
N ASN A 62 11.67 9.26 -3.06
CA ASN A 62 10.89 8.10 -2.63
C ASN A 62 10.26 7.42 -3.85
N PRO A 63 10.85 6.30 -4.38
CA PRO A 63 10.43 5.68 -5.63
C PRO A 63 8.99 5.13 -5.55
N LEU A 64 8.42 4.80 -6.71
CA LEU A 64 7.08 4.23 -6.84
C LEU A 64 7.15 2.73 -7.12
N ILE A 65 6.07 2.00 -6.82
CA ILE A 65 5.88 0.61 -7.24
C ILE A 65 5.20 0.60 -8.61
N VAL A 66 5.76 -0.16 -9.54
CA VAL A 66 5.22 -0.36 -10.88
C VAL A 66 4.43 -1.67 -10.94
N HIS A 67 3.20 -1.60 -11.40
CA HIS A 67 2.30 -2.74 -11.47
C HIS A 67 2.20 -3.26 -12.91
N TYR A 68 2.47 -4.55 -13.09
CA TYR A 68 2.46 -5.25 -14.38
C TYR A 68 1.32 -6.26 -14.45
N LYS A 69 0.81 -6.52 -15.66
CA LYS A 69 -0.19 -7.57 -15.88
C LYS A 69 0.43 -8.97 -15.89
N ASN A 70 1.65 -9.11 -16.43
CA ASN A 70 2.35 -10.39 -16.59
C ASN A 70 3.88 -10.23 -16.66
N LEU A 71 4.60 -11.36 -16.73
CA LEU A 71 6.06 -11.42 -16.80
C LEU A 71 6.63 -10.82 -18.09
N ASN A 72 5.97 -11.03 -19.23
CA ASN A 72 6.48 -10.57 -20.53
C ASN A 72 6.56 -9.04 -20.59
N ASP A 73 5.60 -8.36 -19.94
CA ASP A 73 5.67 -6.91 -19.84
C ASP A 73 6.74 -6.45 -18.84
N ALA A 74 6.91 -7.15 -17.72
CA ALA A 74 7.92 -6.80 -16.73
C ALA A 74 9.36 -6.97 -17.27
N LYS A 75 9.62 -8.00 -18.10
CA LYS A 75 10.93 -8.24 -18.74
C LYS A 75 11.41 -7.08 -19.59
N LYS A 76 10.51 -6.20 -20.05
CA LYS A 76 10.87 -5.01 -20.83
C LYS A 76 11.60 -3.93 -20.01
N ASP A 77 11.50 -4.02 -18.68
CA ASP A 77 11.99 -2.96 -17.79
C ASP A 77 12.96 -3.47 -16.71
N VAL A 78 12.91 -4.78 -16.35
CA VAL A 78 13.69 -5.35 -15.24
C VAL A 78 14.37 -6.66 -15.60
N VAL A 79 15.53 -6.90 -14.95
CA VAL A 79 16.24 -8.19 -14.99
C VAL A 79 15.60 -9.13 -13.97
N LEU A 80 14.99 -10.22 -14.44
CA LEU A 80 14.38 -11.25 -13.60
C LEU A 80 15.41 -12.32 -13.23
N ASN A 81 15.68 -12.54 -11.96
CA ASN A 81 16.65 -13.52 -11.47
C ASN A 81 16.00 -14.80 -10.90
N LYS A 82 16.82 -15.81 -10.56
CA LYS A 82 16.35 -17.11 -10.05
C LYS A 82 15.51 -16.99 -8.78
N GLN A 83 15.87 -16.11 -7.83
CA GLN A 83 15.13 -15.88 -6.60
C GLN A 83 13.74 -15.27 -6.89
N PHE A 84 13.67 -14.32 -7.83
CA PHE A 84 12.41 -13.76 -8.28
C PHE A 84 11.47 -14.84 -8.81
N TYR A 85 11.93 -15.71 -9.73
CA TYR A 85 11.06 -16.75 -10.30
C TYR A 85 10.51 -17.70 -9.24
N LYS A 86 11.33 -18.10 -8.27
CA LYS A 86 10.88 -18.92 -7.13
C LYS A 86 9.72 -18.24 -6.38
N LEU A 87 9.92 -16.99 -5.94
CA LEU A 87 8.92 -16.24 -5.18
C LEU A 87 7.69 -15.88 -6.02
N TYR A 88 7.88 -15.58 -7.31
CA TYR A 88 6.78 -15.30 -8.24
C TYR A 88 5.83 -16.49 -8.35
N LYS A 89 6.36 -17.70 -8.56
CA LYS A 89 5.55 -18.94 -8.65
C LYS A 89 4.71 -19.17 -7.40
N LYS A 90 5.19 -18.80 -6.22
CA LYS A 90 4.48 -19.03 -4.95
C LYS A 90 3.51 -17.93 -4.59
N PHE A 91 3.85 -16.65 -4.84
CA PHE A 91 3.15 -15.51 -4.26
C PHE A 91 2.51 -14.56 -5.28
N CYS A 92 2.67 -14.79 -6.58
CA CYS A 92 2.09 -13.92 -7.61
C CYS A 92 1.00 -14.64 -8.45
N PRO A 93 -0.04 -13.88 -8.85
CA PRO A 93 -0.31 -12.49 -8.50
C PRO A 93 -0.67 -12.36 -7.01
N GLY A 94 -0.20 -11.26 -6.35
CA GLY A 94 -0.43 -11.16 -4.91
C GLY A 94 0.19 -9.94 -4.21
N PRO A 95 0.15 -9.98 -2.85
CA PRO A 95 0.55 -8.85 -2.00
C PRO A 95 2.07 -8.81 -1.75
N ILE A 96 2.86 -9.01 -2.80
CA ILE A 96 4.32 -8.99 -2.78
C ILE A 96 4.87 -8.02 -3.82
N THR A 97 5.95 -7.34 -3.49
CA THR A 97 6.67 -6.39 -4.36
C THR A 97 8.15 -6.78 -4.38
N PHE A 98 8.74 -6.81 -5.54
CA PHE A 98 10.14 -7.14 -5.75
C PHE A 98 10.91 -5.92 -6.21
N VAL A 99 12.04 -5.61 -5.56
CA VAL A 99 13.00 -4.64 -6.07
C VAL A 99 14.04 -5.40 -6.89
N LEU A 100 14.14 -5.08 -8.16
CA LEU A 100 14.98 -5.77 -9.15
C LEU A 100 15.86 -4.76 -9.90
N LYS A 101 16.97 -5.22 -10.50
CA LYS A 101 17.81 -4.39 -11.35
C LYS A 101 17.02 -3.90 -12.57
N LYS A 102 17.11 -2.61 -12.88
CA LYS A 102 16.56 -2.00 -14.08
C LYS A 102 17.39 -2.38 -15.28
N ILE A 103 16.79 -2.68 -16.44
CA ILE A 103 17.54 -2.81 -17.69
C ILE A 103 17.96 -1.42 -18.21
N LYS A 104 19.03 -1.36 -19.01
CA LYS A 104 19.62 -0.09 -19.47
C LYS A 104 18.60 0.78 -20.21
N ASN A 105 17.81 0.18 -21.11
CA ASN A 105 16.84 0.86 -21.97
C ASN A 105 15.38 0.74 -21.48
N ALA A 106 15.16 0.61 -20.17
CA ALA A 106 13.82 0.60 -19.61
C ALA A 106 13.08 1.91 -19.91
N LYS A 107 11.83 1.81 -20.40
CA LYS A 107 10.99 2.97 -20.73
C LYS A 107 10.39 3.67 -19.50
N ILE A 108 10.63 3.14 -18.31
CA ILE A 108 10.14 3.71 -17.04
C ILE A 108 10.66 5.13 -16.84
N ASP A 109 9.77 6.06 -16.54
CA ASP A 109 10.13 7.44 -16.21
C ASP A 109 11.14 7.47 -15.05
N PRO A 110 12.24 8.22 -15.15
CA PRO A 110 13.30 8.25 -14.13
C PRO A 110 12.80 8.61 -12.73
N LEU A 111 11.77 9.44 -12.62
CA LEU A 111 11.20 9.83 -11.34
C LEU A 111 10.48 8.65 -10.64
N VAL A 112 9.95 7.66 -11.38
CA VAL A 112 9.37 6.43 -10.81
C VAL A 112 10.38 5.68 -9.97
N THR A 113 11.63 5.60 -10.44
CA THR A 113 12.73 4.91 -9.75
C THR A 113 13.52 5.81 -8.81
N ALA A 114 13.18 7.12 -8.71
CA ALA A 114 14.00 8.12 -8.03
C ALA A 114 15.46 8.10 -8.55
N ASN A 115 15.64 7.92 -9.87
CA ASN A 115 16.91 7.77 -10.58
C ASN A 115 17.78 6.55 -10.14
N LEU A 116 17.22 5.59 -9.40
CA LEU A 116 17.93 4.37 -9.01
C LEU A 116 18.04 3.38 -10.19
N ASN A 117 19.09 2.54 -10.16
CA ASN A 117 19.28 1.43 -11.09
C ASN A 117 18.43 0.19 -10.72
N SER A 118 17.35 0.39 -9.97
CA SER A 118 16.42 -0.66 -9.57
C SER A 118 14.98 -0.16 -9.66
N ILE A 119 14.06 -1.10 -9.89
CA ILE A 119 12.61 -0.85 -9.95
C ILE A 119 11.92 -1.76 -8.95
N ALA A 120 10.96 -1.20 -8.19
CA ALA A 120 10.02 -1.97 -7.39
C ALA A 120 8.84 -2.39 -8.27
N ILE A 121 8.65 -3.70 -8.50
CA ILE A 121 7.58 -4.25 -9.36
C ILE A 121 6.60 -5.10 -8.57
N ARG A 122 5.33 -5.15 -9.02
CA ARG A 122 4.28 -5.96 -8.42
C ARG A 122 3.29 -6.46 -9.48
N PHE A 123 2.74 -7.66 -9.22
CA PHE A 123 1.65 -8.27 -9.98
C PHE A 123 0.43 -8.35 -9.05
N PRO A 124 -0.49 -7.39 -9.10
CA PRO A 124 -1.59 -7.30 -8.13
C PRO A 124 -2.63 -8.40 -8.35
N ASN A 125 -3.27 -8.84 -7.26
CA ASN A 125 -4.34 -9.83 -7.29
C ASN A 125 -5.71 -9.20 -6.96
N HIS A 126 -6.18 -8.30 -7.81
CA HIS A 126 -7.49 -7.69 -7.68
C HIS A 126 -8.15 -7.54 -9.06
N LYS A 127 -9.37 -8.07 -9.23
CA LYS A 127 -10.06 -8.14 -10.53
C LYS A 127 -10.10 -6.81 -11.31
N VAL A 128 -10.33 -5.71 -10.62
CA VAL A 128 -10.44 -4.39 -11.28
C VAL A 128 -9.11 -3.94 -11.86
N VAL A 129 -8.04 -3.87 -11.05
CA VAL A 129 -6.73 -3.41 -11.52
C VAL A 129 -6.14 -4.35 -12.58
N ARG A 130 -6.37 -5.67 -12.45
CA ARG A 130 -5.96 -6.65 -13.46
C ARG A 130 -6.65 -6.39 -14.80
N LYS A 131 -7.99 -6.17 -14.76
CA LYS A 131 -8.76 -5.88 -15.97
C LYS A 131 -8.34 -4.57 -16.64
N ILE A 132 -7.95 -3.57 -15.86
CA ILE A 132 -7.40 -2.31 -16.40
C ILE A 132 -6.02 -2.55 -17.04
N LEU A 133 -5.11 -3.28 -16.35
CA LEU A 133 -3.79 -3.63 -16.89
C LEU A 133 -3.86 -4.44 -18.20
N GLU A 134 -4.89 -5.29 -18.37
CA GLU A 134 -5.15 -6.03 -19.60
C GLU A 134 -5.55 -5.12 -20.78
N ASN A 135 -6.13 -3.95 -20.51
CA ASN A 135 -6.67 -3.03 -21.51
C ASN A 135 -5.79 -1.81 -21.77
N VAL A 136 -4.59 -1.75 -21.17
CA VAL A 136 -3.55 -0.76 -21.45
C VAL A 136 -2.27 -1.46 -21.93
N ASN A 137 -1.45 -0.77 -22.73
CA ASN A 137 -0.19 -1.28 -23.27
C ASN A 137 1.05 -0.76 -22.50
N PHE A 138 0.85 -0.32 -21.25
CA PHE A 138 1.90 0.20 -20.38
C PHE A 138 1.65 -0.25 -18.93
N PRO A 139 2.71 -0.35 -18.10
CA PRO A 139 2.56 -0.63 -16.68
C PRO A 139 2.10 0.61 -15.91
N LEU A 140 1.53 0.39 -14.72
CA LEU A 140 1.02 1.46 -13.87
C LEU A 140 1.97 1.77 -12.72
N ALA A 141 2.50 2.98 -12.66
CA ALA A 141 3.08 3.53 -11.44
C ALA A 141 1.94 3.79 -10.46
N MET A 142 1.91 3.06 -9.32
CA MET A 142 0.76 3.10 -8.42
C MET A 142 1.17 3.02 -6.95
N PRO A 143 1.54 4.15 -6.31
CA PRO A 143 1.64 4.25 -4.85
C PRO A 143 0.25 4.22 -4.19
N SER A 144 0.17 4.07 -2.85
CA SER A 144 -1.09 4.23 -2.10
C SER A 144 -1.76 5.59 -2.39
N ALA A 145 -3.09 5.64 -2.43
CA ALA A 145 -3.83 6.85 -2.83
C ALA A 145 -4.12 7.79 -1.65
N ASN A 146 -3.07 8.19 -0.91
CA ASN A 146 -3.11 9.19 0.18
C ASN A 146 -2.05 10.27 -0.01
N ILE A 147 -2.16 11.41 0.67
CA ILE A 147 -1.07 12.37 0.80
C ILE A 147 0.10 11.67 1.52
N SER A 148 1.33 11.98 1.13
CA SER A 148 2.53 11.32 1.68
C SER A 148 2.55 11.41 3.20
N SER A 149 2.97 10.32 3.84
CA SER A 149 3.00 10.11 5.28
C SER A 149 1.64 9.90 5.98
N GLY A 150 0.50 10.09 5.30
CA GLY A 150 -0.83 9.80 5.84
C GLY A 150 -1.21 8.31 5.81
N LEU A 151 -2.39 7.97 6.33
CA LEU A 151 -2.95 6.61 6.32
C LEU A 151 -3.26 6.17 4.89
N SER A 152 -2.87 4.95 4.53
CA SER A 152 -3.25 4.39 3.23
C SER A 152 -4.75 4.14 3.14
N PRO A 153 -5.42 4.47 2.03
CA PRO A 153 -6.86 4.25 1.84
C PRO A 153 -7.16 2.78 1.58
N VAL A 154 -8.22 2.29 2.18
CA VAL A 154 -8.70 0.90 2.02
C VAL A 154 -10.05 0.83 1.32
N SER A 155 -10.66 1.96 1.00
CA SER A 155 -11.92 2.10 0.28
C SER A 155 -11.88 3.24 -0.75
N ALA A 156 -12.80 3.23 -1.72
CA ALA A 156 -12.98 4.35 -2.65
C ALA A 156 -13.35 5.65 -1.94
N LYS A 157 -14.13 5.53 -0.85
CA LYS A 157 -14.51 6.66 0.00
C LYS A 157 -13.28 7.29 0.65
N ASP A 158 -12.33 6.51 1.16
CA ASP A 158 -11.10 7.03 1.75
C ASP A 158 -10.28 7.83 0.74
N VAL A 159 -10.20 7.36 -0.52
CA VAL A 159 -9.52 8.09 -1.62
C VAL A 159 -10.23 9.39 -1.92
N PHE A 160 -11.56 9.37 -1.97
CA PHE A 160 -12.35 10.59 -2.17
C PHE A 160 -12.15 11.57 -1.03
N ASP A 161 -12.22 11.12 0.22
CA ASP A 161 -12.06 11.98 1.40
C ASP A 161 -10.69 12.65 1.44
N GLU A 162 -9.65 11.96 0.96
CA GLU A 162 -8.28 12.48 0.88
C GLU A 162 -8.09 13.54 -0.22
N PHE A 163 -8.65 13.32 -1.41
CA PHE A 163 -8.36 14.14 -2.59
C PHE A 163 -9.56 14.89 -3.15
N LYS A 164 -10.78 14.57 -2.72
CA LYS A 164 -12.02 15.17 -3.21
C LYS A 164 -12.09 15.12 -4.75
N LYS A 165 -12.45 16.21 -5.41
CA LYS A 165 -12.56 16.32 -6.87
C LYS A 165 -11.20 16.44 -7.61
N LYS A 166 -10.05 16.44 -6.89
CA LYS A 166 -8.72 16.49 -7.54
C LYS A 166 -8.41 15.19 -8.31
N ILE A 167 -9.03 14.06 -7.96
CA ILE A 167 -9.01 12.83 -8.76
C ILE A 167 -10.36 12.72 -9.45
N LYS A 168 -10.37 12.72 -10.80
CA LYS A 168 -11.60 12.71 -11.58
C LYS A 168 -12.27 11.35 -11.71
N ILE A 169 -11.50 10.26 -11.51
CA ILE A 169 -12.01 8.89 -11.60
C ILE A 169 -11.44 8.08 -10.44
N ILE A 170 -12.33 7.56 -9.61
CA ILE A 170 -12.05 6.60 -8.55
C ILE A 170 -12.93 5.38 -8.80
N ILE A 171 -12.34 4.21 -9.00
CA ILE A 171 -13.11 2.99 -9.22
C ILE A 171 -13.39 2.32 -7.87
N ASN A 172 -14.68 2.11 -7.59
CA ASN A 172 -15.09 1.34 -6.43
C ASN A 172 -15.00 -0.16 -6.73
N GLY A 173 -14.09 -0.85 -6.05
CA GLY A 173 -13.93 -2.30 -6.07
C GLY A 173 -14.21 -2.95 -4.72
N GLY A 174 -14.90 -2.24 -3.81
CA GLY A 174 -15.09 -2.65 -2.42
C GLY A 174 -13.89 -2.31 -1.53
N ASN A 175 -13.91 -2.80 -0.30
CA ASN A 175 -12.79 -2.61 0.63
C ASN A 175 -11.62 -3.53 0.28
N SER A 176 -10.41 -3.03 0.44
CA SER A 176 -9.20 -3.85 0.32
C SER A 176 -9.17 -4.94 1.38
N LYS A 177 -9.07 -6.21 0.97
CA LYS A 177 -9.21 -7.36 1.87
C LYS A 177 -8.05 -7.49 2.88
N ILE A 178 -6.85 -7.04 2.52
CA ILE A 178 -5.63 -7.15 3.35
C ILE A 178 -5.47 -5.92 4.26
N GLY A 179 -5.81 -4.73 3.79
CA GLY A 179 -5.85 -3.49 4.58
C GLY A 179 -4.49 -2.84 4.86
N ILE A 180 -3.37 -3.52 4.58
CA ILE A 180 -2.00 -2.98 4.67
C ILE A 180 -1.25 -3.23 3.38
N GLU A 181 -0.16 -2.50 3.14
CA GLU A 181 0.64 -2.60 1.91
C GLU A 181 1.35 -3.94 1.78
N SER A 182 1.77 -4.23 0.53
CA SER A 182 2.52 -5.44 0.17
C SER A 182 3.82 -5.60 0.95
N THR A 183 4.25 -6.85 1.16
CA THR A 183 5.62 -7.17 1.54
C THR A 183 6.56 -6.73 0.43
N VAL A 184 7.69 -6.07 0.76
CA VAL A 184 8.69 -5.62 -0.22
C VAL A 184 10.00 -6.35 0.02
N ILE A 185 10.52 -6.99 -1.04
CA ILE A 185 11.76 -7.75 -1.01
C ILE A 185 12.73 -7.15 -2.02
N ASP A 186 13.94 -6.83 -1.57
CA ASP A 186 15.06 -6.46 -2.44
C ASP A 186 15.75 -7.74 -2.93
N LEU A 187 15.83 -7.91 -4.24
CA LEU A 187 16.48 -9.01 -4.95
C LEU A 187 17.61 -8.51 -5.85
N THR A 188 18.08 -7.27 -5.67
CA THR A 188 19.21 -6.72 -6.46
C THR A 188 20.57 -7.30 -6.07
N GLY A 189 20.64 -7.99 -4.96
CA GLY A 189 21.79 -8.69 -4.39
C GLY A 189 21.31 -9.80 -3.46
N LYS A 190 21.98 -9.99 -2.29
CA LYS A 190 21.49 -10.90 -1.26
C LYS A 190 20.06 -10.47 -0.85
N PRO A 191 19.06 -11.38 -0.85
CA PRO A 191 17.68 -11.03 -0.57
C PRO A 191 17.49 -10.35 0.79
N LYS A 192 16.67 -9.25 0.80
CA LYS A 192 16.36 -8.47 2.02
C LYS A 192 14.89 -8.08 2.03
N ILE A 193 14.22 -8.19 3.18
CA ILE A 193 12.89 -7.60 3.33
C ILE A 193 13.04 -6.13 3.71
N LEU A 194 12.58 -5.25 2.81
CA LEU A 194 12.61 -3.80 3.01
C LEU A 194 11.37 -3.29 3.76
N ARG A 195 10.25 -4.00 3.65
CA ARG A 195 8.99 -3.67 4.31
C ARG A 195 8.21 -4.95 4.61
N PRO A 196 7.91 -5.27 5.88
CA PRO A 196 7.02 -6.38 6.20
C PRO A 196 5.58 -6.07 5.73
N GLY A 197 4.88 -7.09 5.25
CA GLY A 197 3.47 -7.07 4.84
C GLY A 197 2.77 -8.33 5.31
N ILE A 198 1.65 -8.70 4.63
CA ILE A 198 0.87 -9.89 5.01
C ILE A 198 1.65 -11.20 4.78
N ILE A 199 2.53 -11.24 3.77
CA ILE A 199 3.49 -12.33 3.60
C ILE A 199 4.63 -12.05 4.57
N SER A 200 4.79 -12.94 5.57
CA SER A 200 5.73 -12.73 6.66
C SER A 200 7.18 -12.97 6.22
N PRO A 201 8.17 -12.39 6.94
CA PRO A 201 9.58 -12.74 6.73
C PRO A 201 9.85 -14.24 6.83
N LYS A 202 9.13 -14.96 7.72
CA LYS A 202 9.26 -16.40 7.88
C LYS A 202 8.86 -17.13 6.59
N ASP A 203 7.71 -16.81 6.00
CA ASP A 203 7.24 -17.43 4.75
C ASP A 203 8.25 -17.27 3.61
N VAL A 204 8.89 -16.09 3.53
CA VAL A 204 9.92 -15.81 2.52
C VAL A 204 11.22 -16.58 2.80
N LYS A 205 11.69 -16.62 4.06
CA LYS A 205 12.91 -17.33 4.46
C LYS A 205 12.82 -18.81 4.16
N GLU A 206 11.76 -19.47 4.61
CA GLU A 206 11.53 -20.89 4.40
C GLU A 206 11.55 -21.22 2.91
N PHE A 207 10.91 -20.41 2.09
CA PHE A 207 10.82 -20.66 0.66
C PHE A 207 12.14 -20.43 -0.10
N LEU A 208 12.92 -19.42 0.27
CA LEU A 208 14.21 -19.14 -0.37
C LEU A 208 15.36 -20.03 0.17
N ARG A 209 15.17 -20.67 1.32
CA ARG A 209 16.24 -21.38 2.08
C ARG A 209 17.48 -20.52 2.33
N LEU A 210 17.30 -19.24 2.60
CA LEU A 210 18.37 -18.25 2.75
C LEU A 210 18.22 -17.47 4.07
N GLY A 211 19.35 -17.16 4.69
CA GLY A 211 19.39 -16.16 5.75
C GLY A 211 18.99 -14.79 5.19
N LEU A 212 18.01 -14.11 5.80
CA LEU A 212 17.72 -12.71 5.51
C LEU A 212 18.70 -11.84 6.29
N SER A 213 19.32 -10.86 5.63
CA SER A 213 20.15 -9.86 6.31
C SER A 213 19.28 -8.76 6.92
N ASP A 214 19.72 -8.18 8.04
CA ASP A 214 19.03 -7.11 8.74
C ASP A 214 18.91 -5.81 7.95
N ILE A 215 17.88 -5.01 8.30
CA ILE A 215 17.36 -3.88 7.54
C ILE A 215 18.21 -2.62 7.79
N LYS A 216 19.44 -2.56 7.26
CA LYS A 216 20.09 -1.26 7.04
C LYS A 216 20.31 -1.08 5.54
N SER A 217 19.42 -0.34 4.85
CA SER A 217 19.57 -0.05 3.43
C SER A 217 19.12 1.37 3.10
N LYS A 218 19.76 1.98 2.07
CA LYS A 218 19.28 3.23 1.44
C LYS A 218 17.83 3.06 0.97
N ILE A 219 17.07 4.14 0.83
CA ILE A 219 15.66 4.10 0.38
C ILE A 219 15.60 3.53 -1.04
N LYS A 220 15.09 2.31 -1.19
CA LYS A 220 14.91 1.61 -2.49
C LYS A 220 13.44 1.34 -2.83
N SER A 221 12.52 1.58 -1.90
CA SER A 221 11.09 1.32 -2.08
C SER A 221 10.22 2.21 -1.19
N PRO A 222 8.89 2.34 -1.51
CA PRO A 222 7.94 3.03 -0.64
C PRO A 222 7.85 2.43 0.77
N GLY A 223 7.58 3.29 1.76
CA GLY A 223 7.38 2.86 3.16
C GLY A 223 8.67 2.69 3.98
N MET A 224 9.82 3.11 3.44
CA MET A 224 11.10 3.11 4.17
C MET A 224 11.37 4.42 4.93
N LEU A 225 10.55 5.45 4.77
CA LEU A 225 10.68 6.70 5.52
C LEU A 225 10.43 6.48 7.01
N LYS A 226 11.19 7.16 7.87
CA LYS A 226 11.08 7.04 9.34
C LYS A 226 9.67 7.40 9.84
N LYS A 227 9.08 8.52 9.37
CA LYS A 227 7.70 8.94 9.68
C LYS A 227 6.79 8.59 8.52
N HIS A 228 5.78 7.76 8.77
CA HIS A 228 4.80 7.31 7.78
C HIS A 228 3.55 6.77 8.48
N TYR A 229 2.41 6.67 7.77
CA TYR A 229 1.14 6.10 8.26
C TYR A 229 0.50 6.90 9.40
N SER A 230 0.75 8.22 9.46
CA SER A 230 0.20 9.08 10.50
C SER A 230 -1.33 9.26 10.31
N PRO A 231 -2.14 9.06 11.35
CA PRO A 231 -3.56 9.44 11.34
C PRO A 231 -3.80 10.95 11.44
N GLY A 232 -2.74 11.74 11.69
CA GLY A 232 -2.83 13.18 11.94
C GLY A 232 -3.07 13.54 13.41
N VAL A 233 -3.03 12.55 14.30
CA VAL A 233 -3.01 12.70 15.76
C VAL A 233 -1.89 11.83 16.34
N PRO A 234 -1.33 12.16 17.52
CA PRO A 234 -0.28 11.36 18.15
C PRO A 234 -0.69 9.91 18.40
N VAL A 235 0.23 8.98 18.11
CA VAL A 235 0.08 7.54 18.37
C VAL A 235 1.09 7.13 19.43
N ILE A 236 0.62 6.52 20.52
CA ILE A 236 1.42 6.13 21.68
C ILE A 236 1.29 4.62 21.88
N ILE A 237 2.41 3.90 21.81
CA ILE A 237 2.43 2.42 21.88
C ILE A 237 2.80 1.97 23.30
N GLY A 238 2.17 0.87 23.78
CA GLY A 238 2.51 0.19 25.04
C GLY A 238 1.98 0.88 26.30
N LYS A 239 1.15 1.92 26.14
CA LYS A 239 0.49 2.61 27.27
C LYS A 239 -1.02 2.56 27.12
N LYS A 240 -1.75 2.61 28.25
CA LYS A 240 -3.19 2.78 28.30
C LYS A 240 -3.53 4.27 28.41
N PRO A 241 -4.68 4.72 27.85
CA PRO A 241 -5.13 6.09 28.07
C PRO A 241 -5.50 6.33 29.53
N SER A 242 -5.18 7.51 30.03
CA SER A 242 -5.60 8.01 31.35
C SER A 242 -6.82 8.93 31.28
N ASP A 243 -7.27 9.26 30.06
CA ASP A 243 -8.38 10.20 29.82
C ASP A 243 -9.38 9.65 28.80
N PHE A 244 -10.60 10.20 28.77
CA PHE A 244 -11.67 9.80 27.86
C PHE A 244 -11.58 10.44 26.47
N ASN A 245 -10.74 11.45 26.28
CA ASN A 245 -10.50 12.12 24.98
C ASN A 245 -9.48 11.38 24.13
N SER A 246 -8.92 10.32 24.67
CA SER A 246 -7.96 9.44 24.01
C SER A 246 -8.59 8.11 23.60
N ALA A 247 -8.35 7.67 22.38
CA ALA A 247 -8.77 6.36 21.89
C ALA A 247 -7.75 5.28 22.26
N TYR A 248 -8.23 4.06 22.48
CA TYR A 248 -7.38 2.90 22.76
C TYR A 248 -7.62 1.80 21.75
N ILE A 249 -6.61 1.52 20.92
CA ILE A 249 -6.61 0.38 20.01
C ILE A 249 -6.15 -0.87 20.75
N ILE A 250 -6.93 -1.94 20.63
CA ILE A 250 -6.72 -3.21 21.33
C ILE A 250 -6.79 -4.38 20.34
N PHE A 251 -6.35 -5.55 20.80
CA PHE A 251 -6.34 -6.79 20.05
C PHE A 251 -6.73 -7.99 20.94
N GLY A 252 -7.65 -8.86 20.46
CA GLY A 252 -8.11 -10.05 21.17
C GLY A 252 -9.18 -9.79 22.23
N LYS A 253 -9.64 -10.83 22.91
CA LYS A 253 -10.79 -10.81 23.85
C LYS A 253 -10.54 -10.16 25.21
N LYS A 254 -9.42 -9.52 25.46
CA LYS A 254 -8.94 -9.11 26.79
C LYS A 254 -9.75 -8.03 27.51
N ILE A 255 -10.92 -7.59 27.02
CA ILE A 255 -11.66 -6.51 27.67
C ILE A 255 -13.10 -6.92 27.96
N LYS A 256 -13.38 -7.09 29.25
CA LYS A 256 -14.73 -7.40 29.80
C LYS A 256 -15.70 -6.19 29.74
N ARG A 257 -15.21 -4.94 29.60
CA ARG A 257 -16.06 -3.72 29.54
C ARG A 257 -15.87 -3.01 28.19
N LYS A 258 -16.97 -2.77 27.49
CA LYS A 258 -17.03 -1.94 26.27
C LYS A 258 -16.98 -0.46 26.62
N ASN A 259 -15.81 0.12 26.78
CA ASN A 259 -15.68 1.57 26.85
C ASN A 259 -15.82 2.18 25.45
N LYS A 260 -16.50 3.31 25.31
CA LYS A 260 -16.75 4.00 24.02
C LYS A 260 -15.46 4.38 23.27
N ASN A 261 -14.34 4.57 23.98
CA ASN A 261 -13.04 4.93 23.44
C ASN A 261 -12.12 3.73 23.14
N TYR A 262 -12.62 2.48 23.26
CA TYR A 262 -11.87 1.25 22.94
C TYR A 262 -12.24 0.74 21.55
N PHE A 263 -11.22 0.43 20.75
CA PHE A 263 -11.34 0.00 19.36
C PHE A 263 -10.60 -1.31 19.16
N ASN A 264 -11.31 -2.41 19.03
CA ASN A 264 -10.69 -3.72 18.83
C ASN A 264 -10.41 -3.98 17.36
N LEU A 265 -9.17 -4.32 17.02
CA LEU A 265 -8.79 -4.69 15.65
C LEU A 265 -9.28 -6.08 15.27
N SER A 266 -9.37 -7.02 16.23
CA SER A 266 -9.92 -8.35 16.05
C SER A 266 -10.29 -8.93 17.42
N GLU A 267 -11.55 -9.18 17.65
CA GLU A 267 -12.03 -9.81 18.91
C GLU A 267 -11.61 -11.28 19.00
N LYS A 268 -11.46 -11.94 17.84
CA LYS A 268 -11.03 -13.33 17.73
C LYS A 268 -9.51 -13.52 17.91
N GLY A 269 -8.74 -12.42 17.97
CA GLY A 269 -7.28 -12.49 18.00
C GLY A 269 -6.65 -12.89 16.66
N ASP A 270 -7.34 -12.66 15.53
CA ASP A 270 -6.84 -12.93 14.19
C ASP A 270 -6.01 -11.73 13.68
N LEU A 271 -4.73 -11.97 13.42
CA LEU A 271 -3.80 -10.95 12.94
C LEU A 271 -4.07 -10.50 11.50
N LYS A 272 -4.71 -11.33 10.66
CA LYS A 272 -5.11 -10.94 9.29
C LYS A 272 -6.30 -9.98 9.36
N GLU A 273 -7.29 -10.28 10.20
CA GLU A 273 -8.41 -9.38 10.47
C GLU A 273 -7.91 -8.05 11.07
N ALA A 274 -7.00 -8.11 12.04
CA ALA A 274 -6.40 -6.92 12.64
C ALA A 274 -5.68 -6.03 11.60
N ALA A 275 -4.94 -6.64 10.65
CA ALA A 275 -4.30 -5.92 9.55
C ALA A 275 -5.34 -5.24 8.65
N ALA A 276 -6.42 -5.94 8.28
CA ALA A 276 -7.50 -5.41 7.46
C ALA A 276 -8.24 -4.24 8.13
N ASN A 277 -8.33 -4.24 9.46
CA ASN A 277 -9.02 -3.22 10.23
C ASN A 277 -8.14 -2.04 10.65
N LEU A 278 -6.81 -2.14 10.58
CA LEU A 278 -5.89 -1.15 11.15
C LEU A 278 -6.17 0.29 10.67
N TYR A 279 -6.05 0.57 9.37
CA TYR A 279 -6.23 1.92 8.84
C TYR A 279 -7.67 2.40 8.91
N LYS A 280 -8.64 1.50 8.73
CA LYS A 280 -10.06 1.79 8.91
C LYS A 280 -10.36 2.27 10.34
N THR A 281 -9.82 1.58 11.34
CA THR A 281 -9.97 1.94 12.75
C THR A 281 -9.29 3.27 13.07
N MET A 282 -8.05 3.49 12.61
CA MET A 282 -7.35 4.77 12.83
C MET A 282 -8.10 5.95 12.18
N ARG A 283 -8.68 5.77 10.97
CA ARG A 283 -9.54 6.79 10.34
C ARG A 283 -10.80 7.05 11.13
N LYS A 284 -11.47 5.98 11.60
CA LYS A 284 -12.68 6.09 12.44
C LYS A 284 -12.40 6.91 13.69
N ILE A 285 -11.31 6.60 14.39
CA ILE A 285 -10.88 7.32 15.60
C ILE A 285 -10.64 8.82 15.30
N LYS A 286 -9.87 9.13 14.26
CA LYS A 286 -9.65 10.51 13.82
C LYS A 286 -10.97 11.24 13.52
N ASN A 287 -11.87 10.60 12.78
CA ASN A 287 -13.15 11.21 12.38
C ASN A 287 -14.11 11.41 13.57
N GLN A 288 -13.94 10.65 14.65
CA GLN A 288 -14.67 10.83 15.92
C GLN A 288 -14.06 11.91 16.82
N GLY A 289 -12.99 12.58 16.39
CA GLY A 289 -12.42 13.74 17.08
C GLY A 289 -11.48 13.44 18.24
N TYR A 290 -11.08 12.16 18.45
CA TYR A 290 -10.09 11.83 19.46
C TYR A 290 -8.76 12.52 19.23
N LYS A 291 -8.14 13.02 20.29
CA LYS A 291 -6.92 13.84 20.25
C LYS A 291 -5.64 13.00 20.25
N LYS A 292 -5.70 11.78 20.78
CA LYS A 292 -4.57 10.83 20.87
C LYS A 292 -5.05 9.40 20.62
N ILE A 293 -4.18 8.55 20.14
CA ILE A 293 -4.41 7.12 19.95
C ILE A 293 -3.38 6.35 20.77
N PHE A 294 -3.83 5.65 21.79
CA PHE A 294 -3.03 4.67 22.49
C PHE A 294 -3.20 3.30 21.84
N VAL A 295 -2.14 2.49 21.85
CA VAL A 295 -2.16 1.16 21.24
C VAL A 295 -1.62 0.15 22.25
N GLY A 296 -2.43 -0.85 22.54
CA GLY A 296 -2.03 -2.01 23.34
C GLY A 296 -1.15 -2.99 22.54
N ASP A 297 -0.76 -4.06 23.22
CA ASP A 297 0.14 -5.05 22.66
C ASP A 297 -0.49 -5.81 21.50
N ILE A 298 0.25 -5.89 20.38
CA ILE A 298 -0.07 -6.73 19.22
C ILE A 298 1.07 -7.73 19.03
N PRO A 299 0.77 -9.04 18.90
CA PRO A 299 1.81 -10.07 18.79
C PRO A 299 2.76 -9.80 17.62
N LYS A 300 4.09 -9.85 17.88
CA LYS A 300 5.16 -9.63 16.89
C LYS A 300 5.46 -10.89 16.07
N LYS A 301 4.44 -11.54 15.51
CA LYS A 301 4.54 -12.73 14.64
C LYS A 301 3.64 -12.60 13.42
N GLY A 302 3.99 -13.28 12.32
CA GLY A 302 3.21 -13.26 11.08
C GLY A 302 2.81 -11.83 10.65
N PRO A 303 1.52 -11.57 10.34
CA PRO A 303 1.01 -10.25 9.99
C PRO A 303 1.22 -9.17 11.06
N GLY A 304 1.36 -9.57 12.34
CA GLY A 304 1.61 -8.66 13.46
C GLY A 304 2.93 -7.90 13.33
N LEU A 305 3.94 -8.47 12.67
CA LEU A 305 5.18 -7.75 12.35
C LEU A 305 4.90 -6.52 11.48
N ALA A 306 4.03 -6.66 10.48
CA ALA A 306 3.64 -5.56 9.61
C ALA A 306 2.81 -4.52 10.35
N ILE A 307 1.85 -4.95 11.18
CA ILE A 307 1.03 -4.04 11.99
C ILE A 307 1.93 -3.19 12.89
N ASN A 308 2.84 -3.84 13.64
CA ASN A 308 3.78 -3.15 14.55
C ASN A 308 4.73 -2.20 13.81
N ASP A 309 5.22 -2.56 12.60
CA ASP A 309 6.01 -1.63 11.76
C ASP A 309 5.21 -0.37 11.40
N ARG A 310 3.92 -0.50 11.02
CA ARG A 310 3.05 0.65 10.69
C ARG A 310 2.80 1.53 11.91
N LEU A 311 2.50 0.94 13.05
CA LEU A 311 2.27 1.65 14.31
C LEU A 311 3.53 2.38 14.78
N SER A 312 4.70 1.71 14.74
CA SER A 312 5.98 2.34 15.09
C SER A 312 6.35 3.52 14.20
N ARG A 313 5.97 3.51 12.91
CA ARG A 313 6.18 4.66 12.01
C ARG A 313 5.13 5.76 12.20
N ALA A 314 3.92 5.39 12.61
CA ALA A 314 2.85 6.33 12.92
C ALA A 314 3.09 7.09 14.24
N SER A 315 3.85 6.50 15.18
CA SER A 315 4.20 7.10 16.47
C SER A 315 5.39 8.09 16.42
N LYS A 316 6.06 8.23 15.27
CA LYS A 316 7.15 9.19 14.99
C LYS A 316 6.60 10.44 14.34
#